data_9337ecffe9ddf24c12768c695820bcc3
#
_entry.id   9337ecffe9ddf24c12768c695820bcc3
#
_cell.length_a   1.000
_cell.length_b   1.000
_cell.length_c   1.000
_cell.angle_alpha   90.00
_cell.angle_beta   90.00
_cell.angle_gamma   90.00
#
_symmetry.space_group_name_H-M   'P 1'
#
loop_
_entity.id
_entity.type
_entity.pdbx_description
1 polymer ?
#
loop_
_entity_poly.entity_id
_entity_poly.type
_entity_poly.pdbx_seq_one_letter_code
_entity_poly.pdbx_strand_id
1 'polypeptide(L)' 'MKKFIILIPVYNDWESLKKLFNNINDNIKNIMNAEFSCVVINDSSTVNSSKIKIPSNIKSIKIIHM' A
#
# COMPACT_ATOMS: atom_id res chain seq x y z
N MET A 1 -16.79 -9.06 8.78
CA MET A 1 -15.46 -8.50 8.61
C MET A 1 -15.53 -7.14 7.93
N LYS A 2 -14.96 -6.14 8.55
CA LYS A 2 -14.89 -4.81 7.95
C LYS A 2 -13.77 -4.75 6.93
N LYS A 3 -14.02 -4.06 5.83
CA LYS A 3 -13.03 -3.87 4.76
C LYS A 3 -12.63 -2.40 4.67
N PHE A 4 -11.33 -2.16 4.65
CA PHE A 4 -10.79 -0.81 4.58
C PHE A 4 -9.89 -0.69 3.35
N ILE A 5 -9.97 0.44 2.69
CA ILE A 5 -9.10 0.76 1.55
C ILE A 5 -8.31 2.01 1.91
N ILE A 6 -7.00 1.90 1.82
CA ILE A 6 -6.10 3.01 2.11
C ILE A 6 -5.60 3.59 0.78
N LEU A 7 -5.88 4.86 0.54
CA LEU A 7 -5.44 5.54 -0.68
C LEU A 7 -4.11 6.24 -0.42
N ILE A 8 -3.13 5.97 -1.27
CA ILE A 8 -1.79 6.49 -1.09
C ILE A 8 -1.32 7.13 -2.40
N PRO A 9 -1.17 8.46 -2.45
CA PRO A 9 -0.56 9.10 -3.62
C PRO A 9 0.97 8.94 -3.58
N VAL A 10 1.57 8.77 -4.74
CA VAL A 10 3.02 8.66 -4.84
C VAL A 10 3.53 9.49 -6.00
N TYR A 11 4.63 10.20 -5.76
CA TYR A 11 5.30 11.05 -6.73
C TYR A 11 6.76 10.62 -6.83
N ASN A 12 7.00 9.53 -7.54
CA ASN A 12 8.36 9.07 -7.84
C ASN A 12 9.20 8.73 -6.59
N ASP A 13 8.56 8.46 -5.46
CA ASP A 13 9.26 8.14 -4.22
C ASP A 13 8.82 6.77 -3.70
N TRP A 14 9.31 5.75 -4.38
CA TRP A 14 8.96 4.37 -4.05
C TRP A 14 9.60 3.88 -2.75
N GLU A 15 10.74 4.48 -2.36
CA GLU A 15 11.40 4.12 -1.10
C GLU A 15 10.53 4.49 0.11
N SER A 16 9.98 5.70 0.11
CA SER A 16 9.06 6.12 1.17
C SER A 16 7.80 5.28 1.17
N LEU A 17 7.32 4.88 -0.01
CA LEU A 17 6.15 4.02 -0.12
C LEU A 17 6.39 2.68 0.54
N LYS A 18 7.55 2.07 0.33
CA LYS A 18 7.89 0.80 0.98
C LYS A 18 7.91 0.93 2.49
N LYS A 19 8.48 2.00 3.01
CA LYS A 19 8.48 2.26 4.46
C LYS A 19 7.08 2.45 4.99
N LEU A 20 6.23 3.13 4.24
CA LEU A 20 4.84 3.34 4.63
C LEU A 20 4.08 2.02 4.69
N PHE A 21 4.27 1.13 3.71
CA PHE A 21 3.64 -0.18 3.73
C PHE A 21 4.05 -0.97 4.97
N ASN A 22 5.33 -0.95 5.33
CA ASN A 22 5.81 -1.64 6.53
C ASN A 22 5.17 -1.06 7.78
N ASN A 23 5.05 0.26 7.85
CA ASN A 23 4.43 0.95 8.97
C ASN A 23 2.95 0.55 9.09
N ILE A 24 2.22 0.58 7.99
CA ILE A 24 0.82 0.18 7.97
C ILE A 24 0.69 -1.27 8.42
N ASN A 25 1.52 -2.14 7.89
CA ASN A 25 1.49 -3.57 8.22
C ASN A 25 1.68 -3.79 9.72
N ASP A 26 2.63 -3.09 10.34
CA ASP A 26 2.89 -3.21 11.76
C ASP A 26 1.72 -2.68 12.60
N ASN A 27 1.07 -1.63 12.15
CA ASN A 27 -0.03 -1.03 12.89
C ASN A 27 -1.33 -1.84 12.81
N ILE A 28 -1.56 -2.56 11.72
CA ILE A 28 -2.80 -3.31 11.54
C ILE A 28 -2.72 -4.76 12.01
N LYS A 29 -1.54 -5.26 12.32
CA LYS A 29 -1.35 -6.67 12.66
C LYS A 29 -2.17 -7.14 13.87
N ASN A 30 -2.50 -6.23 14.77
CA ASN A 30 -3.28 -6.53 15.97
C ASN A 30 -4.76 -6.20 15.84
N ILE A 31 -5.19 -5.73 14.67
CA ILE A 31 -6.59 -5.39 14.44
C ILE A 31 -7.33 -6.62 13.92
N MET A 32 -8.30 -7.07 14.68
CA MET A 32 -9.06 -8.28 14.36
C MET A 32 -10.34 -7.93 13.60
N ASN A 33 -10.83 -8.88 12.82
CA ASN A 33 -12.08 -8.77 12.05
C ASN A 33 -12.08 -7.61 11.06
N ALA A 34 -10.90 -7.30 10.51
CA ALA A 34 -10.76 -6.26 9.51
C ALA A 34 -9.82 -6.73 8.41
N GLU A 35 -10.11 -6.26 7.19
CA GLU A 35 -9.33 -6.57 6.01
C GLU A 35 -8.85 -5.25 5.41
N PHE A 36 -7.56 -5.15 5.16
CA PHE A 36 -6.96 -3.92 4.67
C PHE A 36 -6.37 -4.13 3.28
N SER A 37 -6.70 -3.21 2.37
CA SER A 37 -6.14 -3.17 1.02
C SER A 37 -5.61 -1.77 0.76
N CYS A 38 -4.56 -1.67 -0.05
CA CYS A 38 -3.98 -0.38 -0.41
C CYS A 38 -4.20 -0.11 -1.89
N VAL A 39 -4.54 1.14 -2.22
CA VAL A 39 -4.60 1.61 -3.59
C VAL A 39 -3.60 2.74 -3.72
N VAL A 40 -2.58 2.53 -4.54
CA VAL A 40 -1.53 3.51 -4.77
C VAL A 40 -1.85 4.27 -6.04
N ILE A 41 -1.89 5.59 -5.96
CA ILE A 41 -2.11 6.44 -7.12
C ILE A 41 -0.76 7.01 -7.54
N ASN A 42 -0.26 6.52 -8.66
CA ASN A 42 1.03 6.93 -9.21
C ASN A 42 0.82 8.07 -10.18
N ASP A 43 1.16 9.29 -9.73
CA ASP A 43 0.97 10.50 -10.54
C ASP A 43 2.29 10.91 -11.18
N SER A 44 2.38 10.73 -12.49
CA SER A 44 3.51 11.18 -13.31
C SER A 44 4.86 10.59 -12.93
N SER A 45 4.86 9.49 -12.21
CA SER A 45 6.09 8.83 -11.81
C SER A 45 6.59 7.94 -12.94
N THR A 46 7.89 7.95 -13.19
CA THR A 46 8.50 7.13 -14.24
C THR A 46 9.13 5.85 -13.71
N VAL A 47 9.20 5.69 -12.39
CA VAL A 47 9.84 4.55 -11.77
C VAL A 47 8.95 3.31 -11.87
N ASN A 48 9.57 2.19 -12.20
CA ASN A 48 8.87 0.92 -12.27
C ASN A 48 8.57 0.38 -10.88
N SER A 49 7.29 0.15 -10.62
CA SER A 49 6.81 -0.33 -9.32
C SER A 49 6.69 -1.84 -9.21
N SER A 50 7.19 -2.58 -10.19
CA SER A 50 6.93 -4.02 -10.34
C SER A 50 7.46 -4.90 -9.19
N LYS A 51 8.27 -4.35 -8.30
CA LYS A 51 8.93 -5.14 -7.24
C LYS A 51 8.41 -4.85 -5.84
N ILE A 52 7.21 -4.31 -5.73
CA ILE A 52 6.64 -4.06 -4.42
C ILE A 52 6.08 -5.36 -3.85
N LYS A 53 6.59 -5.75 -2.70
CA LYS A 53 6.06 -6.88 -1.96
C LYS A 53 4.85 -6.48 -1.16
N ILE A 54 3.83 -7.34 -1.16
CA ILE A 54 2.65 -7.14 -0.32
C ILE A 54 2.95 -7.66 1.08
N PRO A 55 2.95 -6.79 2.11
CA PRO A 55 3.14 -7.25 3.48
C PRO A 55 2.04 -8.23 3.92
N SER A 56 2.36 -9.06 4.89
CA SER A 56 1.49 -10.19 5.25
C SER A 56 0.11 -9.79 5.79
N ASN A 57 0.00 -8.61 6.42
CA ASN A 57 -1.27 -8.16 7.00
C ASN A 57 -2.10 -7.31 6.04
N ILE A 58 -1.56 -6.98 4.87
CA ILE A 58 -2.29 -6.26 3.84
C ILE A 58 -2.76 -7.27 2.81
N LYS A 59 -4.05 -7.27 2.53
CA LYS A 59 -4.62 -8.27 1.62
C LYS A 59 -4.17 -8.07 0.18
N SER A 60 -4.18 -6.84 -0.29
CA SER A 60 -3.82 -6.55 -1.68
C SER A 60 -3.31 -5.13 -1.82
N ILE A 61 -2.52 -4.92 -2.86
CA ILE A 61 -2.04 -3.60 -3.24
C ILE A 61 -2.34 -3.42 -4.72
N LYS A 62 -3.08 -2.38 -5.06
CA LYS A 62 -3.39 -2.02 -6.43
C LYS A 62 -2.71 -0.71 -6.77
N ILE A 63 -2.07 -0.64 -7.93
CA ILE A 63 -1.41 0.59 -8.38
C ILE A 63 -2.14 1.12 -9.60
N ILE A 64 -2.57 2.37 -9.49
CA ILE A 64 -3.24 3.08 -10.58
C ILE A 64 -2.29 4.13 -11.12
N HIS A 65 -1.98 4.04 -12.41
CA HIS A 65 -1.11 5.00 -13.08
C HIS A 65 -1.96 6.10 -13.72
N MET A 66 -1.61 7.30 -13.42
CA MET A 66 -2.31 8.47 -13.96
C MET A 66 -1.64 8.97 -15.25
#